data_cfd490beab3571a7fdea763395795e5a
#
_entry.id   cfd490beab3571a7fdea763395795e5a
#
_cell.length_a   1.000
_cell.length_b   1.000
_cell.length_c   1.000
_cell.angle_alpha   90.00
_cell.angle_beta   90.00
_cell.angle_gamma   90.00
#
_symmetry.space_group_name_H-M   'P 1'
#
loop_
_entity.id
_entity.type
_entity.pdbx_description
1 polymer ?
#
loop_
_entity_poly.entity_id
_entity_poly.type
_entity_poly.pdbx_seq_one_letter_code
_entity_poly.pdbx_strand_id
1 'polypeptide(L)'
;MSTNFKQALAKNKIVAAVKHSEDLAEVLPIPWITVVFLLGSDINGLEQAIKLAGNYPGKHVLAHLDLMEGIGKDQAGIRYLKKLGLKGVVSVKWQLLHYARDLGLFTVQRLFLVDSEAIKTGLEIIKKVTPDAIEIMPATVPRFAIEEFRKVTNLTILGGGLLRTEEDVKGALANGLMGVTASRRNLWHLHLP
;
A
#
# COMPACT_ATOMS: atom_id res chain seq x y z
N MET A 1 3.77 15.32 -1.96
CA MET A 1 2.83 14.20 -1.73
C MET A 1 3.30 13.20 -0.66
N SER A 2 4.59 12.97 -0.46
CA SER A 2 5.10 12.07 0.61
C SER A 2 4.72 12.50 2.03
N THR A 3 4.63 13.79 2.28
CA THR A 3 4.19 14.36 3.58
C THR A 3 2.75 13.93 3.92
N ASN A 4 1.91 13.71 2.92
CA ASN A 4 0.49 13.39 3.11
C ASN A 4 0.27 11.94 3.56
N PHE A 5 1.13 10.98 3.17
CA PHE A 5 0.98 9.58 3.58
C PHE A 5 1.39 9.34 5.03
N LYS A 6 2.49 9.94 5.47
CA LYS A 6 2.88 9.92 6.90
C LYS A 6 1.82 10.60 7.78
N GLN A 7 1.24 11.70 7.31
CA GLN A 7 0.14 12.37 8.00
C GLN A 7 -1.15 11.52 8.01
N ALA A 8 -1.41 10.78 6.93
CA ALA A 8 -2.54 9.85 6.88
C ALA A 8 -2.39 8.72 7.91
N LEU A 9 -1.20 8.13 8.02
CA LEU A 9 -0.89 7.11 9.01
C LEU A 9 -0.82 7.64 10.45
N ALA A 10 -0.57 8.93 10.64
CA ALA A 10 -0.65 9.55 11.97
C ALA A 10 -2.09 9.65 12.50
N LYS A 11 -3.09 9.62 11.60
CA LYS A 11 -4.51 9.59 11.98
C LYS A 11 -5.00 8.18 12.32
N ASN A 12 -4.51 7.19 11.63
CA ASN A 12 -4.76 5.78 11.89
C ASN A 12 -3.69 4.92 11.22
N LYS A 13 -3.17 3.95 11.94
CA LYS A 13 -2.14 3.02 11.44
C LYS A 13 -2.67 1.90 10.56
N ILE A 14 -3.98 1.90 10.28
CA ILE A 14 -4.63 0.91 9.41
C ILE A 14 -4.78 1.48 8.00
N VAL A 15 -4.23 0.77 7.02
CA VAL A 15 -4.52 0.92 5.61
C VAL A 15 -5.49 -0.19 5.23
N ALA A 16 -6.66 0.14 4.74
CA ALA A 16 -7.60 -0.88 4.29
C ALA A 16 -7.13 -1.48 2.96
N ALA A 17 -7.15 -2.78 2.84
CA ALA A 17 -6.86 -3.49 1.60
C ALA A 17 -8.13 -4.20 1.13
N VAL A 18 -8.73 -3.71 0.05
CA VAL A 18 -9.95 -4.27 -0.54
C VAL A 18 -9.60 -5.17 -1.72
N LYS A 19 -10.29 -6.29 -1.82
CA LYS A 19 -10.03 -7.27 -2.88
C LYS A 19 -10.71 -6.91 -4.19
N HIS A 20 -11.89 -6.32 -4.09
CA HIS A 20 -12.74 -5.97 -5.23
C HIS A 20 -13.15 -4.51 -5.15
N SER A 21 -13.42 -3.89 -6.30
CA SER A 21 -13.83 -2.47 -6.39
C SER A 21 -15.12 -2.17 -5.63
N GLU A 22 -16.03 -3.13 -5.56
CA GLU A 22 -17.32 -3.02 -4.87
C GLU A 22 -17.16 -2.82 -3.35
N ASP A 23 -16.10 -3.39 -2.76
CA ASP A 23 -15.80 -3.26 -1.32
C ASP A 23 -15.42 -1.81 -0.94
N LEU A 24 -15.10 -0.95 -1.91
CA LEU A 24 -14.78 0.45 -1.65
C LEU A 24 -15.95 1.23 -1.03
N ALA A 25 -17.19 0.90 -1.41
CA ALA A 25 -18.37 1.55 -0.87
C ALA A 25 -18.50 1.35 0.65
N GLU A 26 -17.93 0.27 1.18
CA GLU A 26 -17.94 -0.03 2.62
C GLU A 26 -16.81 0.70 3.37
N VAL A 27 -15.63 0.79 2.77
CA VAL A 27 -14.44 1.32 3.45
C VAL A 27 -14.31 2.85 3.35
N LEU A 28 -14.73 3.45 2.23
CA LEU A 28 -14.57 4.90 2.01
C LEU A 28 -15.31 5.77 3.03
N PRO A 29 -16.50 5.40 3.54
CA PRO A 29 -17.19 6.17 4.58
C PRO A 29 -16.49 6.13 5.95
N ILE A 30 -15.58 5.18 6.22
CA ILE A 30 -14.93 5.06 7.54
C ILE A 30 -14.02 6.28 7.76
N PRO A 31 -14.29 7.14 8.78
CA PRO A 31 -13.62 8.46 8.88
C PRO A 31 -12.10 8.39 9.01
N TRP A 32 -11.59 7.42 9.78
CA TRP A 32 -10.17 7.29 10.08
C TRP A 32 -9.37 6.51 9.04
N ILE A 33 -10.01 5.78 8.12
CA ILE A 33 -9.31 5.14 6.99
C ILE A 33 -9.09 6.18 5.89
N THR A 34 -7.87 6.63 5.73
CA THR A 34 -7.50 7.65 4.72
C THR A 34 -6.82 7.05 3.50
N VAL A 35 -6.22 5.88 3.64
CA VAL A 35 -5.54 5.17 2.54
C VAL A 35 -6.19 3.81 2.33
N VAL A 36 -6.47 3.48 1.08
CA VAL A 36 -7.05 2.20 0.67
C VAL A 36 -6.22 1.60 -0.45
N PHE A 37 -5.83 0.33 -0.30
CA PHE A 37 -5.20 -0.45 -1.35
C PHE A 37 -6.27 -1.28 -2.06
N LEU A 38 -6.49 -1.02 -3.34
CA LEU A 38 -7.31 -1.86 -4.20
C LEU A 38 -6.43 -2.97 -4.77
N LEU A 39 -6.63 -4.19 -4.25
CA LEU A 39 -5.76 -5.34 -4.55
C LEU A 39 -6.06 -5.97 -5.89
N GLY A 40 -7.32 -5.97 -6.35
CA GLY A 40 -7.73 -6.54 -7.63
C GLY A 40 -8.91 -5.78 -8.22
N SER A 41 -8.91 -5.65 -9.53
CA SER A 41 -10.02 -5.13 -10.32
C SER A 41 -9.71 -5.32 -11.80
N ASP A 42 -10.72 -5.26 -12.65
CA ASP A 42 -10.53 -5.02 -14.07
C ASP A 42 -10.51 -3.52 -14.38
N ILE A 43 -10.31 -3.16 -15.64
CA ILE A 43 -10.26 -1.78 -16.11
C ILE A 43 -11.56 -1.01 -15.79
N ASN A 44 -12.73 -1.65 -15.92
CA ASN A 44 -14.04 -1.02 -15.73
C ASN A 44 -14.30 -0.79 -14.23
N GLY A 45 -14.04 -1.80 -13.39
CA GLY A 45 -14.17 -1.69 -11.94
C GLY A 45 -13.21 -0.65 -11.36
N LEU A 46 -12.00 -0.51 -11.92
CA LEU A 46 -11.05 0.51 -11.49
C LEU A 46 -11.54 1.93 -11.84
N GLU A 47 -12.13 2.16 -13.02
CA GLU A 47 -12.72 3.45 -13.37
C GLU A 47 -13.84 3.84 -12.40
N GLN A 48 -14.73 2.87 -12.08
CA GLN A 48 -15.79 3.08 -11.09
C GLN A 48 -15.22 3.37 -9.69
N ALA A 49 -14.17 2.64 -9.28
CA ALA A 49 -13.48 2.84 -8.02
C ALA A 49 -12.90 4.26 -7.88
N ILE A 50 -12.25 4.76 -8.93
CA ILE A 50 -11.67 6.11 -8.95
C ILE A 50 -12.78 7.17 -8.89
N LYS A 51 -13.86 6.99 -9.65
CA LYS A 51 -15.03 7.88 -9.63
C LYS A 51 -15.67 7.93 -8.24
N LEU A 52 -15.89 6.76 -7.63
CA LEU A 52 -16.44 6.66 -6.28
C LEU A 52 -15.55 7.36 -5.26
N ALA A 53 -14.24 7.11 -5.30
CA ALA A 53 -13.27 7.73 -4.40
C ALA A 53 -13.24 9.26 -4.53
N GLY A 54 -13.57 9.80 -5.70
CA GLY A 54 -13.70 11.24 -5.93
C GLY A 54 -14.75 11.92 -5.05
N ASN A 55 -15.76 11.19 -4.59
CA ASN A 55 -16.82 11.70 -3.70
C ASN A 55 -16.36 11.76 -2.22
N TYR A 56 -15.16 11.26 -1.91
CA TYR A 56 -14.62 11.22 -0.55
C TYR A 56 -13.30 12.01 -0.45
N PRO A 57 -13.36 13.34 -0.32
CA PRO A 57 -12.17 14.18 -0.18
C PRO A 57 -11.28 13.71 0.97
N GLY A 58 -9.96 13.62 0.72
CA GLY A 58 -9.00 13.15 1.71
C GLY A 58 -8.80 11.63 1.76
N LYS A 59 -9.52 10.86 0.94
CA LYS A 59 -9.25 9.44 0.72
C LYS A 59 -8.29 9.23 -0.45
N HIS A 60 -7.38 8.27 -0.30
CA HIS A 60 -6.37 7.94 -1.31
C HIS A 60 -6.50 6.46 -1.66
N VAL A 61 -7.01 6.17 -2.85
CA VAL A 61 -7.05 4.81 -3.39
C VAL A 61 -5.77 4.59 -4.21
N LEU A 62 -5.03 3.54 -3.86
CA LEU A 62 -3.85 3.05 -4.58
C LEU A 62 -4.17 1.70 -5.19
N ALA A 63 -3.83 1.49 -6.46
CA ALA A 63 -4.08 0.23 -7.16
C ALA A 63 -2.85 -0.69 -7.10
N HIS A 64 -3.07 -1.98 -6.83
CA HIS A 64 -2.02 -2.98 -6.91
C HIS A 64 -1.83 -3.43 -8.37
N LEU A 65 -0.82 -2.86 -9.04
CA LEU A 65 -0.60 -3.00 -10.49
C LEU A 65 -0.52 -4.46 -10.96
N ASP A 66 0.12 -5.32 -10.16
CA ASP A 66 0.36 -6.71 -10.57
C ASP A 66 -0.93 -7.52 -10.70
N LEU A 67 -2.00 -7.09 -10.03
CA LEU A 67 -3.30 -7.78 -9.95
C LEU A 67 -4.41 -7.08 -10.76
N MET A 68 -4.13 -5.93 -11.40
CA MET A 68 -5.09 -5.26 -12.27
C MET A 68 -5.24 -6.00 -13.60
N GLU A 69 -6.47 -6.28 -14.01
CA GLU A 69 -6.78 -6.93 -15.28
C GLU A 69 -7.12 -5.90 -16.38
N GLY A 70 -6.79 -6.21 -17.63
CA GLY A 70 -7.04 -5.32 -18.76
C GLY A 70 -6.16 -4.09 -18.84
N ILE A 71 -5.21 -3.92 -17.91
CA ILE A 71 -4.27 -2.79 -17.88
C ILE A 71 -2.86 -3.30 -18.13
N GLY A 72 -2.18 -2.71 -19.10
CA GLY A 72 -0.79 -3.01 -19.41
C GLY A 72 0.11 -2.80 -18.19
N LYS A 73 0.93 -3.82 -17.86
CA LYS A 73 1.94 -3.72 -16.79
C LYS A 73 3.22 -3.13 -17.37
N ASP A 74 3.06 -1.95 -17.94
CA ASP A 74 4.06 -1.17 -18.67
C ASP A 74 3.83 0.33 -18.50
N GLN A 75 4.65 1.12 -19.18
CA GLN A 75 4.56 2.57 -19.13
C GLN A 75 3.24 3.12 -19.66
N ALA A 76 2.64 2.49 -20.67
CA ALA A 76 1.38 2.95 -21.25
C ALA A 76 0.22 2.74 -20.27
N GLY A 77 0.18 1.58 -19.61
CA GLY A 77 -0.79 1.30 -18.55
C GLY A 77 -0.68 2.29 -17.39
N ILE A 78 0.54 2.60 -16.93
CA ILE A 78 0.73 3.58 -15.84
C ILE A 78 0.29 4.98 -16.25
N ARG A 79 0.59 5.44 -17.49
CA ARG A 79 0.09 6.72 -18.01
C ARG A 79 -1.44 6.75 -18.06
N TYR A 80 -2.07 5.65 -18.45
CA TYR A 80 -3.52 5.53 -18.45
C TYR A 80 -4.09 5.67 -17.04
N LEU A 81 -3.53 4.97 -16.06
CA LEU A 81 -3.94 5.08 -14.65
C LEU A 81 -3.82 6.52 -14.12
N LYS A 82 -2.73 7.20 -14.45
CA LYS A 82 -2.54 8.61 -14.10
C LYS A 82 -3.60 9.50 -14.74
N LYS A 83 -3.93 9.27 -16.02
CA LYS A 83 -4.99 10.01 -16.75
C LYS A 83 -6.36 9.80 -16.12
N LEU A 84 -6.67 8.60 -15.63
CA LEU A 84 -7.90 8.31 -14.89
C LEU A 84 -8.00 9.04 -13.54
N GLY A 85 -6.89 9.61 -13.05
CA GLY A 85 -6.86 10.31 -11.77
C GLY A 85 -6.46 9.46 -10.57
N LEU A 86 -5.94 8.25 -10.81
CA LEU A 86 -5.40 7.41 -9.73
C LEU A 86 -4.31 8.16 -8.98
N LYS A 87 -4.27 8.02 -7.65
CA LYS A 87 -3.34 8.78 -6.79
C LYS A 87 -2.03 8.06 -6.54
N GLY A 88 -2.01 6.73 -6.64
CA GLY A 88 -0.79 5.96 -6.40
C GLY A 88 -0.96 4.49 -6.76
N VAL A 89 0.15 3.77 -6.67
CA VAL A 89 0.24 2.37 -7.07
C VAL A 89 1.07 1.56 -6.07
N VAL A 90 0.73 0.29 -5.96
CA VAL A 90 1.49 -0.74 -5.23
C VAL A 90 1.97 -1.76 -6.24
N SER A 91 3.23 -2.19 -6.17
CA SER A 91 3.74 -3.25 -7.02
C SER A 91 4.94 -3.97 -6.39
N VAL A 92 5.17 -5.21 -6.82
CA VAL A 92 6.42 -5.94 -6.55
C VAL A 92 7.51 -5.58 -7.56
N LYS A 93 7.14 -4.99 -8.70
CA LYS A 93 8.04 -4.65 -9.82
C LYS A 93 8.56 -3.22 -9.67
N TRP A 94 9.76 -3.07 -9.14
CA TRP A 94 10.37 -1.76 -8.90
C TRP A 94 10.49 -0.89 -10.16
N GLN A 95 10.66 -1.49 -11.36
CA GLN A 95 10.75 -0.76 -12.62
C GLN A 95 9.46 0.01 -12.92
N LEU A 96 8.30 -0.58 -12.64
CA LEU A 96 7.00 0.08 -12.80
C LEU A 96 6.83 1.23 -11.81
N LEU A 97 7.29 1.04 -10.57
CA LEU A 97 7.21 2.08 -9.53
C LEU A 97 8.13 3.27 -9.84
N HIS A 98 9.33 3.01 -10.35
CA HIS A 98 10.22 4.08 -10.79
C HIS A 98 9.51 4.98 -11.82
N TYR A 99 8.92 4.38 -12.84
CA TYR A 99 8.20 5.12 -13.86
C TYR A 99 6.94 5.82 -13.32
N ALA A 100 6.18 5.15 -12.44
CA ALA A 100 4.99 5.73 -11.80
C ALA A 100 5.33 6.97 -10.97
N ARG A 101 6.46 6.94 -10.27
CA ARG A 101 6.98 8.07 -9.50
C ARG A 101 7.34 9.26 -10.39
N ASP A 102 7.97 9.03 -11.53
CA ASP A 102 8.31 10.10 -12.49
C ASP A 102 7.04 10.81 -13.02
N LEU A 103 5.93 10.09 -13.08
CA LEU A 103 4.62 10.67 -13.39
C LEU A 103 3.93 11.33 -12.18
N GLY A 104 4.55 11.35 -11.01
CA GLY A 104 4.01 11.95 -9.79
C GLY A 104 2.90 11.12 -9.14
N LEU A 105 2.85 9.81 -9.38
CA LEU A 105 2.03 8.87 -8.61
C LEU A 105 2.73 8.53 -7.29
N PHE A 106 1.96 8.34 -6.23
CA PHE A 106 2.47 7.79 -4.98
C PHE A 106 2.82 6.31 -5.18
N THR A 107 3.97 5.87 -4.67
CA THR A 107 4.51 4.54 -4.95
C THR A 107 4.75 3.75 -3.68
N VAL A 108 4.28 2.50 -3.67
CA VAL A 108 4.53 1.54 -2.59
C VAL A 108 5.21 0.30 -3.15
N GLN A 109 6.44 0.05 -2.70
CA GLN A 109 7.16 -1.18 -3.04
C GLN A 109 6.72 -2.31 -2.11
N ARG A 110 6.10 -3.36 -2.67
CA ARG A 110 5.78 -4.57 -1.93
C ARG A 110 6.96 -5.53 -1.97
N LEU A 111 7.32 -6.07 -0.80
CA LEU A 111 8.42 -7.00 -0.60
C LEU A 111 7.92 -8.22 0.17
N PHE A 112 8.22 -9.42 -0.33
CA PHE A 112 7.96 -10.67 0.37
C PHE A 112 9.24 -11.11 1.07
N LEU A 113 9.25 -11.09 2.40
CA LEU A 113 10.41 -11.46 3.21
C LEU A 113 10.23 -12.88 3.76
N VAL A 114 10.64 -13.86 2.97
CA VAL A 114 10.52 -15.28 3.33
C VAL A 114 11.79 -15.83 3.96
N ASP A 115 12.94 -15.19 3.70
CA ASP A 115 14.26 -15.57 4.20
C ASP A 115 15.24 -14.39 4.21
N SER A 116 16.49 -14.64 4.61
CA SER A 116 17.55 -13.63 4.68
C SER A 116 17.96 -13.08 3.31
N GLU A 117 17.84 -13.88 2.25
CA GLU A 117 18.17 -13.44 0.89
C GLU A 117 17.11 -12.48 0.35
N ALA A 118 15.84 -12.70 0.69
CA ALA A 118 14.76 -11.77 0.39
C ALA A 118 14.96 -10.39 1.06
N ILE A 119 15.52 -10.35 2.29
CA ILE A 119 15.89 -9.10 2.95
C ILE A 119 16.95 -8.35 2.14
N LYS A 120 18.04 -9.01 1.75
CA LYS A 120 19.13 -8.40 0.96
C LYS A 120 18.60 -7.87 -0.37
N THR A 121 17.85 -8.69 -1.10
CA THR A 121 17.22 -8.30 -2.36
C THR A 121 16.30 -7.08 -2.19
N GLY A 122 15.49 -7.07 -1.13
CA GLY A 122 14.61 -5.95 -0.80
C GLY A 122 15.40 -4.66 -0.54
N LEU A 123 16.50 -4.73 0.20
CA LEU A 123 17.37 -3.58 0.45
C LEU A 123 17.99 -3.01 -0.84
N GLU A 124 18.37 -3.87 -1.78
CA GLU A 124 18.87 -3.43 -3.09
C GLU A 124 17.76 -2.77 -3.94
N ILE A 125 16.54 -3.34 -3.93
CA ILE A 125 15.41 -2.79 -4.67
C ILE A 125 15.08 -1.37 -4.20
N ILE A 126 14.98 -1.12 -2.90
CA ILE A 126 14.63 0.21 -2.40
C ILE A 126 15.67 1.28 -2.72
N LYS A 127 16.96 0.89 -2.85
CA LYS A 127 18.01 1.79 -3.34
C LYS A 127 17.82 2.18 -4.80
N LYS A 128 17.29 1.27 -5.63
CA LYS A 128 17.05 1.49 -7.06
C LYS A 128 15.84 2.36 -7.34
N VAL A 129 14.73 2.18 -6.62
CA VAL A 129 13.46 2.85 -6.92
C VAL A 129 13.17 4.05 -6.03
N THR A 130 13.66 4.05 -4.80
CA THR A 130 13.34 5.06 -3.77
C THR A 130 11.82 5.33 -3.71
N PRO A 131 10.99 4.33 -3.34
CA PRO A 131 9.53 4.50 -3.31
C PRO A 131 9.11 5.47 -2.20
N ASP A 132 7.84 5.87 -2.18
CA ASP A 132 7.30 6.71 -1.10
C ASP A 132 7.06 5.90 0.20
N ALA A 133 6.79 4.60 0.06
CA ALA A 133 6.63 3.66 1.17
C ALA A 133 7.04 2.24 0.75
N ILE A 134 7.25 1.39 1.75
CA ILE A 134 7.53 -0.03 1.61
C ILE A 134 6.39 -0.79 2.29
N GLU A 135 5.94 -1.87 1.68
CA GLU A 135 5.05 -2.84 2.30
C GLU A 135 5.75 -4.19 2.41
N ILE A 136 5.98 -4.64 3.63
CA ILE A 136 6.60 -5.93 3.94
C ILE A 136 5.51 -6.98 4.14
N MET A 137 5.65 -8.13 3.52
CA MET A 137 4.77 -9.28 3.69
C MET A 137 5.58 -10.54 4.05
N PRO A 138 5.11 -11.31 5.03
CA PRO A 138 3.97 -11.06 5.91
C PRO A 138 4.26 -10.01 6.99
N ALA A 139 3.22 -9.39 7.57
CA ALA A 139 3.35 -8.42 8.67
C ALA A 139 3.95 -9.03 9.95
N THR A 140 3.98 -10.36 10.03
CA THR A 140 4.51 -11.14 11.17
C THR A 140 6.02 -11.38 11.11
N VAL A 141 6.73 -10.74 10.18
CA VAL A 141 8.21 -10.82 10.13
C VAL A 141 8.83 -10.40 11.47
N PRO A 142 9.94 -11.02 11.86
CA PRO A 142 10.60 -10.68 13.11
C PRO A 142 11.16 -9.26 13.05
N ARG A 143 11.25 -8.63 14.22
CA ARG A 143 11.70 -7.24 14.40
C ARG A 143 13.04 -6.95 13.71
N PHE A 144 14.01 -7.86 13.79
CA PHE A 144 15.31 -7.65 13.17
C PHE A 144 15.22 -7.39 11.66
N ALA A 145 14.27 -8.05 10.96
CA ALA A 145 14.10 -7.85 9.52
C ALA A 145 13.65 -6.41 9.20
N ILE A 146 12.77 -5.84 10.02
CA ILE A 146 12.32 -4.45 9.88
C ILE A 146 13.47 -3.48 10.20
N GLU A 147 14.29 -3.80 11.22
CA GLU A 147 15.44 -2.99 11.62
C GLU A 147 16.50 -2.91 10.52
N GLU A 148 16.73 -3.99 9.73
CA GLU A 148 17.65 -3.93 8.59
C GLU A 148 17.22 -2.86 7.56
N PHE A 149 15.92 -2.76 7.26
CA PHE A 149 15.42 -1.68 6.40
C PHE A 149 15.57 -0.31 7.05
N ARG A 150 15.31 -0.18 8.35
CA ARG A 150 15.44 1.10 9.07
C ARG A 150 16.85 1.64 9.14
N LYS A 151 17.87 0.79 9.09
CA LYS A 151 19.29 1.20 9.02
C LYS A 151 19.63 1.94 7.73
N VAL A 152 18.91 1.67 6.64
CA VAL A 152 19.23 2.18 5.30
C VAL A 152 18.21 3.16 4.75
N THR A 153 17.03 3.29 5.38
CA THR A 153 15.98 4.18 4.88
C THR A 153 15.09 4.74 6.00
N ASN A 154 14.61 5.97 5.80
CA ASN A 154 13.59 6.62 6.63
C ASN A 154 12.17 6.53 6.00
N LEU A 155 11.98 5.65 5.03
CA LEU A 155 10.69 5.44 4.40
C LEU A 155 9.66 4.90 5.39
N THR A 156 8.40 5.14 5.09
CA THR A 156 7.30 4.50 5.81
C THR A 156 7.31 3.00 5.51
N ILE A 157 7.39 2.17 6.55
CA ILE A 157 7.37 0.71 6.45
C ILE A 157 6.04 0.22 6.97
N LEU A 158 5.23 -0.35 6.08
CA LEU A 158 3.97 -1.00 6.37
C LEU A 158 4.17 -2.52 6.46
N GLY A 159 3.28 -3.20 7.16
CA GLY A 159 3.19 -4.67 7.13
C GLY A 159 1.85 -5.14 6.62
N GLY A 160 1.84 -6.14 5.74
CA GLY A 160 0.63 -6.74 5.19
C GLY A 160 0.62 -8.26 5.32
N GLY A 161 -0.59 -8.83 5.24
CA GLY A 161 -0.78 -10.29 5.28
C GLY A 161 -0.71 -10.90 6.68
N LEU A 162 -1.44 -12.02 6.83
CA LEU A 162 -1.55 -12.84 8.04
C LEU A 162 -2.12 -12.14 9.29
N LEU A 163 -2.69 -10.95 9.17
CA LEU A 163 -3.38 -10.24 10.25
C LEU A 163 -4.83 -10.70 10.35
N ARG A 164 -5.26 -11.17 11.52
CA ARG A 164 -6.59 -11.73 11.78
C ARG A 164 -7.33 -11.00 12.88
N THR A 165 -6.60 -10.57 13.92
CA THR A 165 -7.13 -9.96 15.14
C THR A 165 -6.48 -8.61 15.41
N GLU A 166 -7.01 -7.89 16.37
CA GLU A 166 -6.42 -6.64 16.87
C GLU A 166 -5.04 -6.89 17.51
N GLU A 167 -4.88 -8.05 18.18
CA GLU A 167 -3.60 -8.45 18.79
C GLU A 167 -2.52 -8.65 17.73
N ASP A 168 -2.87 -9.25 16.58
CA ASP A 168 -1.92 -9.38 15.45
C ASP A 168 -1.45 -8.01 14.97
N VAL A 169 -2.38 -7.07 14.86
CA VAL A 169 -2.08 -5.68 14.46
C VAL A 169 -1.17 -5.01 15.48
N LYS A 170 -1.51 -5.09 16.77
CA LYS A 170 -0.69 -4.52 17.85
C LYS A 170 0.70 -5.15 17.90
N GLY A 171 0.80 -6.46 17.72
CA GLY A 171 2.08 -7.19 17.65
C GLY A 171 2.94 -6.72 16.46
N ALA A 172 2.35 -6.57 15.29
CA ALA A 172 3.04 -6.06 14.10
C ALA A 172 3.57 -4.62 14.30
N LEU A 173 2.79 -3.74 14.91
CA LEU A 173 3.21 -2.37 15.24
C LEU A 173 4.32 -2.36 16.31
N ALA A 174 4.22 -3.21 17.35
CA ALA A 174 5.23 -3.35 18.39
C ALA A 174 6.58 -3.88 17.82
N ASN A 175 6.55 -4.69 16.76
CA ASN A 175 7.75 -5.11 16.05
C ASN A 175 8.42 -3.99 15.24
N GLY A 176 7.79 -2.82 15.16
CA GLY A 176 8.40 -1.64 14.57
C GLY A 176 7.81 -1.23 13.22
N LEU A 177 6.74 -1.84 12.74
CA LEU A 177 6.01 -1.34 11.58
C LEU A 177 5.32 -0.02 11.91
N MET A 178 5.26 0.88 10.93
CA MET A 178 4.63 2.20 11.11
C MET A 178 3.13 2.19 10.84
N GLY A 179 2.64 1.13 10.23
CA GLY A 179 1.24 0.87 9.95
C GLY A 179 1.07 -0.51 9.35
N VAL A 180 -0.16 -0.93 9.18
CA VAL A 180 -0.49 -2.24 8.62
C VAL A 180 -1.52 -2.14 7.51
N THR A 181 -1.45 -3.05 6.54
CA THR A 181 -2.46 -3.22 5.50
C THR A 181 -3.31 -4.44 5.84
N ALA A 182 -4.61 -4.24 5.97
CA ALA A 182 -5.54 -5.27 6.41
C ALA A 182 -6.68 -5.46 5.40
N SER A 183 -6.92 -6.71 5.00
CA SER A 183 -8.05 -7.09 4.13
C SER A 183 -9.28 -7.61 4.88
N ARG A 184 -9.16 -7.85 6.18
CA ARG A 184 -10.29 -8.25 7.02
C ARG A 184 -11.09 -7.01 7.43
N ARG A 185 -12.39 -7.01 7.14
CA ARG A 185 -13.31 -5.89 7.38
C ARG A 185 -13.37 -5.47 8.86
N ASN A 186 -13.36 -6.43 9.79
CA ASN A 186 -13.34 -6.13 11.22
C ASN A 186 -12.14 -5.28 11.65
N LEU A 187 -10.98 -5.42 10.98
CA LEU A 187 -9.79 -4.63 11.29
C LEU A 187 -9.87 -3.19 10.77
N TRP A 188 -10.72 -2.89 9.78
CA TRP A 188 -10.91 -1.52 9.29
C TRP A 188 -11.59 -0.60 10.32
N HIS A 189 -12.32 -1.19 11.27
CA HIS A 189 -13.00 -0.46 12.34
C HIS A 189 -12.09 -0.15 13.54
N LEU A 190 -10.86 -0.66 13.56
CA LEU A 190 -9.88 -0.30 14.56
C LEU A 190 -9.40 1.14 14.34
N HIS A 191 -9.40 1.93 15.41
CA HIS A 191 -8.83 3.27 15.42
C HIS A 191 -7.56 3.27 16.26
N LEU A 192 -6.41 3.16 15.59
CA LEU A 192 -5.08 3.09 16.20
C LEU A 192 -4.26 4.31 15.70
N PRO A 193 -4.26 5.41 16.46
CA PRO A 193 -3.51 6.63 16.12
C PRO A 193 -1.99 6.47 16.24
#